data_fb6206e24b7ac120bec838e9c59a3a3a
#
_entry.id   fb6206e24b7ac120bec838e9c59a3a3a
#
_cell.length_a   1.000
_cell.length_b   1.000
_cell.length_c   1.000
_cell.angle_alpha   90.00
_cell.angle_beta   90.00
_cell.angle_gamma   90.00
#
_symmetry.space_group_name_H-M   'P 1'
#
loop_
_entity.id
_entity.type
_entity.pdbx_description
1 polymer ?
#
loop_
_entity_poly.entity_id
_entity_poly.type
_entity_poly.pdbx_seq_one_letter_code
_entity_poly.pdbx_strand_id
1 'polypeptide(L)'
;MIRLNGFDTGLCELHLKLESQNPGGSIKDRMAVAMIEAAERSGRIKPGQILVEATAGNTGIGLALVAAIKGYRLILVIPDKMSTEKIAHAKALGADIRITRSDVSSGHPDFYMDMAARLAAETGGYHINQFGNPANPDAHEATTAPEIWQQMEHDVDAVVCGVGSGGTLTGLSRFFARNQPELAMVLADPQGSGLDGFVKTGKPGPLGSYAVEGIGQSCPPAVADFSRVRDSFSISDAESFRTARQILERAGILAGSSSGTLIASALRYCQKQTVPKRVVTFVCDSGAKYLSKMYNEYWMRDQGYTERPQKGDLRDLITRNYDEGAVITVGPEQPLLSAFQRMRIADISQVPVVEHGRCIGVLDESDVLLAVHGNEARFREPVRTAMTSKLQTIAPTESIDRLYEILDRGMVALVLEGENFLGLITRADLLSYLRRKLA
;
A
#
# COMPACT_ATOMS: atom_id res chain seq x y z
N MET A 1 7.82 10.12 19.83
CA MET A 1 7.49 8.71 20.20
C MET A 1 6.26 8.70 21.10
N ILE A 2 5.46 7.65 21.06
CA ILE A 2 4.28 7.47 21.93
C ILE A 2 4.26 6.05 22.48
N ARG A 3 3.70 5.86 23.68
CA ARG A 3 3.43 4.53 24.24
C ARG A 3 2.10 4.01 23.64
N LEU A 4 2.08 2.76 23.19
CA LEU A 4 0.88 2.11 22.68
C LEU A 4 0.04 1.57 23.84
N ASN A 5 -1.17 2.07 23.99
CA ASN A 5 -2.15 1.63 24.97
C ASN A 5 -3.33 0.92 24.29
N GLY A 6 -4.09 0.11 25.06
CA GLY A 6 -5.28 -0.57 24.54
C GLY A 6 -5.00 -1.84 23.71
N PHE A 7 -3.76 -2.33 23.74
CA PHE A 7 -3.34 -3.60 23.13
C PHE A 7 -2.73 -4.51 24.17
N ASP A 8 -2.83 -5.82 23.95
CA ASP A 8 -2.19 -6.80 24.82
C ASP A 8 -0.68 -6.87 24.52
N THR A 9 0.12 -6.23 25.37
CA THR A 9 1.57 -6.23 25.32
C THR A 9 2.19 -7.15 26.39
N GLY A 10 1.39 -7.98 27.06
CA GLY A 10 1.86 -8.77 28.18
C GLY A 10 2.51 -7.90 29.26
N LEU A 11 3.72 -8.22 29.65
CA LEU A 11 4.50 -7.46 30.65
C LEU A 11 5.27 -6.26 30.07
N CYS A 12 5.26 -6.08 28.74
CA CYS A 12 6.08 -5.07 28.07
C CYS A 12 5.40 -3.71 27.97
N GLU A 13 6.23 -2.67 27.89
CA GLU A 13 5.86 -1.36 27.41
C GLU A 13 6.22 -1.26 25.93
N LEU A 14 5.22 -1.12 25.04
CA LEU A 14 5.46 -0.96 23.61
C LEU A 14 5.34 0.50 23.20
N HIS A 15 6.39 1.01 22.58
CA HIS A 15 6.50 2.38 22.11
C HIS A 15 6.55 2.44 20.58
N LEU A 16 5.84 3.40 19.97
CA LEU A 16 5.81 3.64 18.54
C LEU A 16 6.59 4.91 18.20
N LYS A 17 7.63 4.78 17.37
CA LYS A 17 8.30 5.92 16.76
C LYS A 17 7.57 6.35 15.49
N LEU A 18 7.03 7.57 15.51
CA LEU A 18 6.14 8.07 14.45
C LEU A 18 6.93 8.67 13.28
N GLU A 19 7.50 7.82 12.43
CA GLU A 19 8.23 8.25 11.22
C GLU A 19 7.30 8.73 10.09
N SER A 20 5.99 8.48 10.22
CA SER A 20 4.94 9.08 9.40
C SER A 20 4.84 10.61 9.51
N GLN A 21 5.45 11.21 10.55
CA GLN A 21 5.46 12.64 10.80
C GLN A 21 6.63 13.38 10.12
N ASN A 22 7.50 12.68 9.43
CA ASN A 22 8.51 13.33 8.58
C ASN A 22 7.83 14.08 7.42
N PRO A 23 8.46 15.12 6.83
CA PRO A 23 7.84 15.96 5.78
C PRO A 23 7.26 15.21 4.57
N GLY A 24 7.96 14.17 4.06
CA GLY A 24 7.47 13.28 3.01
C GLY A 24 6.58 12.16 3.53
N GLY A 25 6.27 12.16 4.83
CA GLY A 25 5.39 11.21 5.48
C GLY A 25 5.96 9.80 5.62
N SER A 26 7.28 9.64 5.75
CA SER A 26 7.90 8.33 6.01
C SER A 26 9.32 8.39 6.56
N ILE A 27 9.78 7.25 7.09
CA ILE A 27 11.17 7.02 7.55
C ILE A 27 12.21 7.21 6.42
N LYS A 28 11.78 7.15 5.15
CA LYS A 28 12.68 7.24 3.99
C LYS A 28 13.22 8.65 3.75
N ASP A 29 12.59 9.67 4.32
CA ASP A 29 13.06 11.05 4.23
C ASP A 29 14.47 11.20 4.80
N ARG A 30 14.77 10.50 5.90
CA ARG A 30 16.08 10.54 6.56
C ARG A 30 17.21 10.06 5.63
N MET A 31 17.03 8.90 5.03
CA MET A 31 18.03 8.36 4.12
C MET A 31 18.12 9.14 2.80
N ALA A 32 17.00 9.71 2.32
CA ALA A 32 17.00 10.52 1.10
C ALA A 32 17.89 11.76 1.25
N VAL A 33 17.75 12.50 2.36
CA VAL A 33 18.63 13.62 2.69
C VAL A 33 20.09 13.16 2.76
N ALA A 34 20.38 12.13 3.54
CA ALA A 34 21.75 11.67 3.78
C ALA A 34 22.45 11.21 2.49
N MET A 35 21.76 10.45 1.64
CA MET A 35 22.34 9.94 0.38
C MET A 35 22.65 11.07 -0.61
N ILE A 36 21.75 12.05 -0.77
CA ILE A 36 22.00 13.21 -1.64
C ILE A 36 23.14 14.06 -1.08
N GLU A 37 23.12 14.40 0.21
CA GLU A 37 24.18 15.20 0.83
C GLU A 37 25.54 14.51 0.84
N ALA A 38 25.60 13.18 1.01
CA ALA A 38 26.83 12.43 0.87
C ALA A 38 27.39 12.48 -0.55
N ALA A 39 26.51 12.43 -1.56
CA ALA A 39 26.92 12.57 -2.95
C ALA A 39 27.42 13.99 -3.27
N GLU A 40 26.79 15.03 -2.72
CA GLU A 40 27.25 16.42 -2.80
C GLU A 40 28.63 16.60 -2.17
N ARG A 41 28.78 16.20 -0.90
CA ARG A 41 30.06 16.32 -0.16
C ARG A 41 31.22 15.59 -0.84
N SER A 42 30.95 14.47 -1.50
CA SER A 42 31.96 13.70 -2.23
C SER A 42 32.19 14.20 -3.67
N GLY A 43 31.51 15.24 -4.11
CA GLY A 43 31.61 15.80 -5.47
C GLY A 43 31.07 14.89 -6.57
N ARG A 44 30.30 13.84 -6.22
CA ARG A 44 29.70 12.93 -7.18
C ARG A 44 28.51 13.52 -7.93
N ILE A 45 27.87 14.52 -7.36
CA ILE A 45 26.78 15.25 -7.99
C ILE A 45 27.02 16.76 -7.94
N LYS A 46 26.51 17.46 -8.94
CA LYS A 46 26.54 18.93 -9.07
C LYS A 46 25.12 19.48 -9.11
N PRO A 47 24.90 20.75 -8.69
CA PRO A 47 23.58 21.38 -8.81
C PRO A 47 22.97 21.22 -10.20
N GLY A 48 21.68 20.88 -10.27
CA GLY A 48 20.94 20.67 -11.51
C GLY A 48 21.16 19.34 -12.21
N GLN A 49 22.05 18.48 -11.70
CA GLN A 49 22.27 17.15 -12.27
C GLN A 49 21.01 16.26 -12.16
N ILE A 50 20.91 15.27 -13.05
CA ILE A 50 19.85 14.25 -13.00
C ILE A 50 20.19 13.21 -11.95
N LEU A 51 19.24 12.95 -11.05
CA LEU A 51 19.28 11.83 -10.10
C LEU A 51 18.36 10.73 -10.61
N VAL A 52 18.75 9.47 -10.44
CA VAL A 52 17.94 8.31 -10.86
C VAL A 52 17.86 7.32 -9.71
N GLU A 53 16.67 6.79 -9.44
CA GLU A 53 16.46 5.75 -8.42
C GLU A 53 15.41 4.74 -8.83
N ALA A 54 15.63 3.48 -8.45
CA ALA A 54 14.66 2.41 -8.49
C ALA A 54 13.92 2.31 -7.17
N THR A 55 12.60 2.49 -7.16
CA THR A 55 11.88 2.50 -5.88
C THR A 55 10.45 1.98 -5.99
N ALA A 56 10.02 1.30 -4.94
CA ALA A 56 8.64 0.88 -4.75
C ALA A 56 7.77 1.93 -4.01
N GLY A 57 8.24 3.18 -3.81
CA GLY A 57 7.35 4.21 -3.25
C GLY A 57 8.00 5.25 -2.34
N ASN A 58 8.05 5.03 -1.02
CA ASN A 58 8.43 6.09 -0.06
C ASN A 58 9.83 6.67 -0.27
N THR A 59 10.79 5.88 -0.72
CA THR A 59 12.13 6.38 -1.07
C THR A 59 12.02 7.42 -2.18
N GLY A 60 11.20 7.15 -3.20
CA GLY A 60 10.97 8.07 -4.30
C GLY A 60 10.36 9.41 -3.83
N ILE A 61 9.43 9.37 -2.88
CA ILE A 61 8.83 10.58 -2.29
C ILE A 61 9.89 11.37 -1.52
N GLY A 62 10.67 10.71 -0.65
CA GLY A 62 11.73 11.39 0.09
C GLY A 62 12.79 12.01 -0.83
N LEU A 63 13.22 11.27 -1.86
CA LEU A 63 14.16 11.79 -2.87
C LEU A 63 13.56 12.94 -3.69
N ALA A 64 12.27 12.87 -4.08
CA ALA A 64 11.58 13.93 -4.81
C ALA A 64 11.49 15.21 -3.98
N LEU A 65 11.19 15.09 -2.68
CA LEU A 65 11.17 16.22 -1.75
C LEU A 65 12.52 16.90 -1.68
N VAL A 66 13.60 16.15 -1.47
CA VAL A 66 14.96 16.71 -1.38
C VAL A 66 15.42 17.28 -2.73
N ALA A 67 15.12 16.59 -3.83
CA ALA A 67 15.45 17.05 -5.18
C ALA A 67 14.75 18.37 -5.51
N ALA A 68 13.47 18.50 -5.18
CA ALA A 68 12.72 19.74 -5.37
C ALA A 68 13.34 20.93 -4.58
N ILE A 69 13.70 20.70 -3.31
CA ILE A 69 14.29 21.75 -2.46
C ILE A 69 15.68 22.16 -2.94
N LYS A 70 16.50 21.18 -3.38
CA LYS A 70 17.89 21.39 -3.79
C LYS A 70 18.07 21.71 -5.30
N GLY A 71 17.00 21.70 -6.09
CA GLY A 71 17.03 22.01 -7.52
C GLY A 71 17.60 20.89 -8.40
N TYR A 72 17.48 19.62 -7.99
CA TYR A 72 17.83 18.47 -8.80
C TYR A 72 16.66 18.00 -9.67
N ARG A 73 16.96 17.43 -10.83
CA ARG A 73 15.99 16.67 -11.62
C ARG A 73 16.00 15.22 -11.14
N LEU A 74 14.83 14.62 -10.93
CA LEU A 74 14.73 13.25 -10.44
C LEU A 74 13.94 12.38 -11.41
N ILE A 75 14.51 11.23 -11.79
CA ILE A 75 13.84 10.15 -12.52
C ILE A 75 13.64 8.98 -11.57
N LEU A 76 12.40 8.52 -11.44
CA LEU A 76 12.04 7.36 -10.62
C LEU A 76 11.55 6.22 -11.51
N VAL A 77 12.14 5.05 -11.36
CA VAL A 77 11.68 3.81 -12.00
C VAL A 77 10.83 3.03 -10.99
N ILE A 78 9.55 2.85 -11.31
CA ILE A 78 8.54 2.33 -10.39
C ILE A 78 7.84 1.12 -11.00
N PRO A 79 7.78 -0.04 -10.31
CA PRO A 79 6.97 -1.17 -10.73
C PRO A 79 5.47 -0.85 -10.75
N ASP A 80 4.72 -1.42 -11.70
CA ASP A 80 3.30 -1.14 -11.97
C ASP A 80 2.31 -1.58 -10.88
N LYS A 81 2.75 -2.34 -9.87
CA LYS A 81 1.94 -2.80 -8.72
C LYS A 81 1.83 -1.79 -7.57
N MET A 82 2.49 -0.64 -7.67
CA MET A 82 2.57 0.34 -6.58
C MET A 82 1.28 1.15 -6.41
N SER A 83 1.12 1.79 -5.23
CA SER A 83 -0.04 2.63 -4.96
C SER A 83 -0.04 3.90 -5.82
N THR A 84 -1.22 4.25 -6.33
CA THR A 84 -1.42 5.45 -7.15
C THR A 84 -1.15 6.73 -6.36
N GLU A 85 -1.43 6.73 -5.06
CA GLU A 85 -1.18 7.85 -4.15
C GLU A 85 0.31 8.18 -4.06
N LYS A 86 1.19 7.16 -3.95
CA LYS A 86 2.64 7.36 -3.91
C LYS A 86 3.17 7.90 -5.23
N ILE A 87 2.67 7.39 -6.35
CA ILE A 87 3.04 7.87 -7.69
C ILE A 87 2.60 9.33 -7.87
N ALA A 88 1.35 9.65 -7.50
CA ALA A 88 0.82 11.01 -7.59
C ALA A 88 1.61 11.99 -6.71
N HIS A 89 1.97 11.58 -5.49
CA HIS A 89 2.77 12.40 -4.57
C HIS A 89 4.16 12.71 -5.16
N ALA A 90 4.87 11.69 -5.67
CA ALA A 90 6.18 11.91 -6.29
C ALA A 90 6.11 12.79 -7.54
N LYS A 91 5.07 12.64 -8.38
CA LYS A 91 4.81 13.52 -9.53
C LYS A 91 4.54 14.95 -9.11
N ALA A 92 3.74 15.16 -8.05
CA ALA A 92 3.44 16.50 -7.52
C ALA A 92 4.69 17.23 -7.02
N LEU A 93 5.70 16.49 -6.55
CA LEU A 93 7.02 17.00 -6.17
C LEU A 93 7.97 17.22 -7.37
N GLY A 94 7.52 16.96 -8.61
CA GLY A 94 8.28 17.21 -9.84
C GLY A 94 9.13 16.03 -10.32
N ALA A 95 8.98 14.83 -9.78
CA ALA A 95 9.70 13.67 -10.26
C ALA A 95 9.19 13.18 -11.63
N ASP A 96 10.10 12.81 -12.54
CA ASP A 96 9.81 12.11 -13.79
C ASP A 96 9.64 10.62 -13.49
N ILE A 97 8.44 10.09 -13.73
CA ILE A 97 8.10 8.70 -13.39
C ILE A 97 8.20 7.81 -14.63
N ARG A 98 8.96 6.71 -14.50
CA ARG A 98 9.05 5.63 -15.49
C ARG A 98 8.42 4.36 -14.89
N ILE A 99 7.23 4.00 -15.36
CA ILE A 99 6.57 2.77 -14.95
C ILE A 99 7.20 1.60 -15.69
N THR A 100 7.45 0.52 -14.96
CA THR A 100 7.98 -0.74 -15.49
C THR A 100 7.23 -1.95 -14.95
N ARG A 101 7.52 -3.11 -15.50
CA ARG A 101 6.88 -4.39 -15.15
C ARG A 101 7.28 -4.85 -13.75
N SER A 102 6.32 -5.39 -12.99
CA SER A 102 6.55 -6.00 -11.68
C SER A 102 6.65 -7.53 -11.71
N ASP A 103 6.36 -8.16 -12.87
CA ASP A 103 6.36 -9.61 -13.08
C ASP A 103 7.70 -10.16 -13.59
N VAL A 104 8.74 -9.32 -13.64
CA VAL A 104 10.09 -9.69 -14.11
C VAL A 104 11.11 -9.61 -12.97
N SER A 105 12.21 -10.38 -13.10
CA SER A 105 13.29 -10.47 -12.12
C SER A 105 14.60 -9.87 -12.64
N SER A 106 15.61 -9.80 -11.76
CA SER A 106 16.97 -9.33 -12.11
C SER A 106 17.53 -10.03 -13.34
N GLY A 107 18.16 -9.24 -14.21
CA GLY A 107 18.65 -9.66 -15.53
C GLY A 107 17.68 -9.42 -16.68
N HIS A 108 16.42 -9.11 -16.41
CA HIS A 108 15.47 -8.68 -17.44
C HIS A 108 15.60 -7.17 -17.70
N PRO A 109 15.57 -6.67 -18.96
CA PRO A 109 15.72 -5.23 -19.26
C PRO A 109 14.73 -4.31 -18.54
N ASP A 110 13.54 -4.82 -18.27
CA ASP A 110 12.47 -4.08 -17.57
C ASP A 110 12.46 -4.33 -16.06
N PHE A 111 13.44 -5.04 -15.50
CA PHE A 111 13.58 -5.12 -14.06
C PHE A 111 13.92 -3.74 -13.49
N TYR A 112 13.15 -3.25 -12.54
CA TYR A 112 13.17 -1.85 -12.12
C TYR A 112 14.54 -1.34 -11.67
N MET A 113 15.37 -2.18 -11.03
CA MET A 113 16.72 -1.80 -10.61
C MET A 113 17.68 -1.71 -11.79
N ASP A 114 17.63 -2.67 -12.74
CA ASP A 114 18.49 -2.71 -13.91
C ASP A 114 18.13 -1.57 -14.88
N MET A 115 16.83 -1.25 -15.01
CA MET A 115 16.35 -0.10 -15.77
C MET A 115 16.83 1.23 -15.17
N ALA A 116 16.82 1.40 -13.84
CA ALA A 116 17.32 2.61 -13.22
C ALA A 116 18.83 2.81 -13.44
N ALA A 117 19.61 1.74 -13.30
CA ALA A 117 21.05 1.80 -13.56
C ALA A 117 21.35 2.17 -15.04
N ARG A 118 20.60 1.58 -15.98
CA ARG A 118 20.71 1.90 -17.41
C ARG A 118 20.33 3.35 -17.70
N LEU A 119 19.20 3.84 -17.20
CA LEU A 119 18.76 5.23 -17.37
C LEU A 119 19.77 6.23 -16.80
N ALA A 120 20.38 5.93 -15.66
CA ALA A 120 21.43 6.77 -15.10
C ALA A 120 22.63 6.88 -16.06
N ALA A 121 23.07 5.76 -16.66
CA ALA A 121 24.16 5.75 -17.66
C ALA A 121 23.77 6.51 -18.93
N GLU A 122 22.58 6.29 -19.49
CA GLU A 122 22.09 6.92 -20.71
C GLU A 122 21.92 8.43 -20.58
N THR A 123 21.47 8.90 -19.40
CA THR A 123 21.23 10.33 -19.15
C THR A 123 22.43 11.08 -18.59
N GLY A 124 23.55 10.41 -18.29
CA GLY A 124 24.66 10.97 -17.54
C GLY A 124 24.25 11.36 -16.09
N GLY A 125 23.19 10.78 -15.60
CA GLY A 125 22.65 11.00 -14.27
C GLY A 125 23.40 10.20 -13.18
N TYR A 126 23.12 10.55 -11.92
CA TYR A 126 23.65 9.83 -10.78
C TYR A 126 22.64 8.78 -10.28
N HIS A 127 23.02 7.51 -10.29
CA HIS A 127 22.25 6.43 -9.68
C HIS A 127 22.46 6.45 -8.17
N ILE A 128 21.41 6.73 -7.40
CA ILE A 128 21.49 6.88 -5.94
C ILE A 128 21.73 5.53 -5.27
N ASN A 129 21.07 4.46 -5.78
CA ASN A 129 21.24 3.06 -5.37
C ASN A 129 21.02 2.83 -3.86
N GLN A 130 19.80 3.01 -3.37
CA GLN A 130 19.46 2.85 -1.96
C GLN A 130 19.85 1.50 -1.34
N PHE A 131 19.93 0.44 -2.15
CA PHE A 131 20.24 -0.92 -1.70
C PHE A 131 21.73 -1.19 -1.49
N GLY A 132 22.60 -0.35 -2.08
CA GLY A 132 24.06 -0.46 -1.97
C GLY A 132 24.74 0.79 -1.41
N ASN A 133 24.01 1.86 -1.12
CA ASN A 133 24.55 3.14 -0.69
C ASN A 133 24.80 3.17 0.83
N PRO A 134 26.07 3.30 1.31
CA PRO A 134 26.37 3.30 2.73
C PRO A 134 25.77 4.50 3.49
N ALA A 135 25.50 5.62 2.84
CA ALA A 135 24.83 6.76 3.46
C ALA A 135 23.40 6.45 3.93
N ASN A 136 22.79 5.37 3.43
CA ASN A 136 21.48 4.92 3.89
C ASN A 136 21.55 4.41 5.35
N PRO A 137 22.31 3.38 5.73
CA PRO A 137 22.46 3.01 7.13
C PRO A 137 23.09 4.11 8.00
N ASP A 138 24.03 4.90 7.48
CA ASP A 138 24.67 5.98 8.20
C ASP A 138 23.64 7.04 8.67
N ALA A 139 22.60 7.31 7.86
CA ALA A 139 21.51 8.21 8.24
C ALA A 139 20.79 7.75 9.52
N HIS A 140 20.49 6.46 9.59
CA HIS A 140 19.77 5.89 10.74
C HIS A 140 20.66 5.74 11.98
N GLU A 141 21.95 5.46 11.79
CA GLU A 141 22.96 5.45 12.85
C GLU A 141 23.14 6.84 13.48
N ALA A 142 23.16 7.88 12.63
CA ALA A 142 23.40 9.25 13.07
C ALA A 142 22.15 9.98 13.59
N THR A 143 20.95 9.55 13.24
CA THR A 143 19.72 10.28 13.59
C THR A 143 18.67 9.41 14.28
N THR A 144 18.16 8.37 13.63
CA THR A 144 17.04 7.55 14.14
C THR A 144 17.40 6.86 15.46
N ALA A 145 18.58 6.27 15.53
CA ALA A 145 19.02 5.52 16.72
C ALA A 145 19.29 6.44 17.93
N PRO A 146 20.01 7.57 17.81
CA PRO A 146 20.18 8.51 18.91
C PRO A 146 18.86 9.10 19.40
N GLU A 147 17.92 9.41 18.49
CA GLU A 147 16.61 9.89 18.88
C GLU A 147 15.80 8.84 19.67
N ILE A 148 15.85 7.56 19.27
CA ILE A 148 15.22 6.47 20.05
C ILE A 148 15.84 6.41 21.42
N TRP A 149 17.18 6.38 21.50
CA TRP A 149 17.93 6.29 22.74
C TRP A 149 17.58 7.40 23.72
N GLN A 150 17.54 8.64 23.22
CA GLN A 150 17.15 9.80 24.03
C GLN A 150 15.67 9.76 24.44
N GLN A 151 14.76 9.45 23.50
CA GLN A 151 13.29 9.44 23.75
C GLN A 151 12.87 8.30 24.68
N MET A 152 13.68 7.26 24.79
CA MET A 152 13.49 6.15 25.73
C MET A 152 14.28 6.37 27.04
N GLU A 153 14.83 7.57 27.26
CA GLU A 153 15.58 7.90 28.49
C GLU A 153 16.77 6.94 28.76
N HIS A 154 17.39 6.48 27.67
CA HIS A 154 18.52 5.53 27.68
C HIS A 154 18.15 4.14 28.25
N ASP A 155 16.87 3.76 28.21
CA ASP A 155 16.34 2.50 28.68
C ASP A 155 15.44 1.84 27.63
N VAL A 156 15.99 0.95 26.82
CA VAL A 156 15.32 0.20 25.77
C VAL A 156 15.90 -1.21 25.66
N ASP A 157 15.03 -2.23 25.70
CA ASP A 157 15.42 -3.64 25.67
C ASP A 157 15.39 -4.26 24.28
N ALA A 158 14.48 -3.78 23.43
CA ALA A 158 14.33 -4.32 22.09
C ALA A 158 13.84 -3.28 21.08
N VAL A 159 14.30 -3.42 19.84
CA VAL A 159 13.78 -2.67 18.70
C VAL A 159 13.31 -3.64 17.62
N VAL A 160 12.03 -3.53 17.25
CA VAL A 160 11.41 -4.32 16.18
C VAL A 160 11.36 -3.48 14.92
N CYS A 161 12.00 -3.94 13.85
CA CYS A 161 12.02 -3.24 12.57
C CYS A 161 11.91 -4.21 11.38
N GLY A 162 11.43 -3.70 10.24
CA GLY A 162 11.38 -4.41 8.96
C GLY A 162 12.56 -4.05 8.08
N VAL A 163 12.80 -4.88 7.07
CA VAL A 163 13.88 -4.69 6.09
C VAL A 163 13.31 -4.54 4.68
N GLY A 164 13.43 -3.32 4.12
CA GLY A 164 13.31 -3.06 2.69
C GLY A 164 14.70 -2.97 2.06
N SER A 165 15.38 -1.81 2.18
CA SER A 165 16.78 -1.66 1.78
C SER A 165 17.79 -2.12 2.82
N GLY A 166 17.40 -2.28 4.08
CA GLY A 166 18.28 -2.70 5.18
C GLY A 166 18.90 -1.57 5.99
N GLY A 167 18.84 -0.34 5.53
CA GLY A 167 19.51 0.79 6.17
C GLY A 167 19.08 1.02 7.61
N THR A 168 17.79 0.96 7.92
CA THR A 168 17.27 1.14 9.28
C THR A 168 17.83 0.08 10.23
N LEU A 169 17.70 -1.22 9.87
CA LEU A 169 18.23 -2.31 10.70
C LEU A 169 19.70 -2.12 10.99
N THR A 170 20.50 -1.87 9.96
CA THR A 170 21.95 -1.76 10.04
C THR A 170 22.40 -0.54 10.87
N GLY A 171 21.80 0.63 10.61
CA GLY A 171 22.13 1.85 11.36
C GLY A 171 21.81 1.72 12.85
N LEU A 172 20.63 1.20 13.18
CA LEU A 172 20.25 0.91 14.57
C LEU A 172 21.19 -0.11 15.21
N SER A 173 21.49 -1.22 14.52
CA SER A 173 22.38 -2.27 15.00
C SER A 173 23.78 -1.72 15.35
N ARG A 174 24.35 -0.87 14.48
CA ARG A 174 25.65 -0.24 14.70
C ARG A 174 25.65 0.68 15.91
N PHE A 175 24.63 1.52 16.05
CA PHE A 175 24.53 2.44 17.20
C PHE A 175 24.38 1.68 18.51
N PHE A 176 23.41 0.74 18.59
CA PHE A 176 23.13 0.00 19.80
C PHE A 176 24.21 -1.03 20.15
N ALA A 177 25.03 -1.47 19.19
CA ALA A 177 26.21 -2.27 19.50
C ALA A 177 27.19 -1.58 20.47
N ARG A 178 27.26 -0.25 20.38
CA ARG A 178 28.14 0.57 21.21
C ARG A 178 27.47 1.10 22.49
N ASN A 179 26.19 1.41 22.43
CA ASN A 179 25.49 2.14 23.51
C ASN A 179 24.63 1.23 24.40
N GLN A 180 24.12 0.11 23.87
CA GLN A 180 23.27 -0.88 24.56
C GLN A 180 23.52 -2.27 23.96
N PRO A 181 24.64 -2.94 24.25
CA PRO A 181 25.02 -4.21 23.61
C PRO A 181 23.99 -5.34 23.79
N GLU A 182 23.26 -5.33 24.92
CA GLU A 182 22.25 -6.35 25.24
C GLU A 182 20.90 -6.11 24.54
N LEU A 183 20.71 -4.95 23.89
CA LEU A 183 19.48 -4.66 23.15
C LEU A 183 19.22 -5.71 22.06
N ALA A 184 18.01 -6.25 22.04
CA ALA A 184 17.58 -7.20 21.03
C ALA A 184 17.07 -6.48 19.76
N MET A 185 17.73 -6.70 18.63
CA MET A 185 17.17 -6.37 17.33
C MET A 185 16.23 -7.51 16.90
N VAL A 186 15.01 -7.17 16.50
CA VAL A 186 13.97 -8.13 16.09
C VAL A 186 13.49 -7.80 14.68
N LEU A 187 13.48 -8.82 13.81
CA LEU A 187 13.01 -8.67 12.44
C LEU A 187 11.49 -8.88 12.33
N ALA A 188 10.80 -7.93 11.76
CA ALA A 188 9.42 -8.06 11.27
C ALA A 188 9.46 -8.27 9.75
N ASP A 189 8.95 -9.40 9.27
CA ASP A 189 9.04 -9.79 7.86
C ASP A 189 7.66 -10.18 7.30
N PRO A 190 7.25 -9.74 6.11
CA PRO A 190 6.02 -10.22 5.52
C PRO A 190 6.14 -11.68 5.10
N GLN A 191 5.07 -12.45 5.27
CA GLN A 191 5.00 -13.82 4.78
C GLN A 191 5.19 -13.83 3.25
N GLY A 192 6.09 -14.71 2.78
CA GLY A 192 6.50 -14.74 1.37
C GLY A 192 7.82 -14.01 1.08
N SER A 193 8.35 -13.26 2.06
CA SER A 193 9.74 -12.77 2.04
C SER A 193 10.71 -13.87 2.49
N GLY A 194 11.95 -13.81 2.00
CA GLY A 194 13.00 -14.78 2.36
C GLY A 194 13.75 -14.48 3.64
N LEU A 195 13.53 -13.29 4.27
CA LEU A 195 14.43 -12.80 5.32
C LEU A 195 14.21 -13.46 6.68
N ASP A 196 12.97 -13.80 7.04
CA ASP A 196 12.69 -14.57 8.26
C ASP A 196 13.41 -15.93 8.23
N GLY A 197 13.33 -16.64 7.10
CA GLY A 197 14.08 -17.87 6.88
C GLY A 197 15.58 -17.68 6.96
N PHE A 198 16.10 -16.60 6.37
CA PHE A 198 17.52 -16.27 6.42
C PHE A 198 18.01 -16.04 7.86
N VAL A 199 17.27 -15.31 8.67
CA VAL A 199 17.63 -15.09 10.10
C VAL A 199 17.66 -16.41 10.87
N LYS A 200 16.69 -17.29 10.64
CA LYS A 200 16.56 -18.56 11.38
C LYS A 200 17.53 -19.65 10.94
N THR A 201 17.89 -19.68 9.64
CA THR A 201 18.59 -20.83 9.05
C THR A 201 19.86 -20.48 8.27
N GLY A 202 20.13 -19.20 8.04
CA GLY A 202 21.21 -18.71 7.16
C GLY A 202 20.88 -18.82 5.66
N LYS A 203 19.66 -19.27 5.30
CA LYS A 203 19.20 -19.37 3.91
C LYS A 203 17.85 -18.69 3.75
N PRO A 204 17.57 -18.06 2.59
CA PRO A 204 16.24 -17.50 2.34
C PRO A 204 15.12 -18.52 2.58
N GLY A 205 14.04 -18.07 3.21
CA GLY A 205 12.83 -18.88 3.39
C GLY A 205 12.04 -19.09 2.08
N PRO A 206 10.90 -19.81 2.14
CA PRO A 206 10.01 -19.96 1.01
C PRO A 206 9.53 -18.60 0.49
N LEU A 207 9.71 -18.37 -0.81
CA LEU A 207 9.30 -17.13 -1.46
C LEU A 207 7.85 -17.22 -1.92
N GLY A 208 7.13 -16.11 -1.79
CA GLY A 208 5.75 -15.97 -2.22
C GLY A 208 5.40 -14.51 -2.55
N SER A 209 4.17 -14.29 -2.98
CA SER A 209 3.65 -12.94 -3.19
C SER A 209 3.12 -12.37 -1.87
N TYR A 210 3.31 -11.07 -1.65
CA TYR A 210 2.73 -10.32 -0.54
C TYR A 210 2.35 -8.91 -1.00
N ALA A 211 1.36 -8.33 -0.34
CA ALA A 211 0.83 -7.00 -0.67
C ALA A 211 1.32 -5.89 0.28
N VAL A 212 2.00 -6.25 1.38
CA VAL A 212 2.69 -5.28 2.24
C VAL A 212 3.77 -4.56 1.44
N GLU A 213 3.83 -3.24 1.54
CA GLU A 213 4.78 -2.40 0.80
C GLU A 213 5.89 -1.87 1.71
N GLY A 214 7.10 -1.74 1.15
CA GLY A 214 8.24 -1.06 1.78
C GLY A 214 9.16 -1.94 2.64
N ILE A 215 8.79 -3.18 2.90
CA ILE A 215 9.61 -4.20 3.57
C ILE A 215 9.45 -5.56 2.88
N GLY A 216 10.31 -6.50 3.21
CA GLY A 216 10.36 -7.82 2.59
C GLY A 216 11.30 -7.86 1.39
N GLN A 217 12.13 -8.91 1.31
CA GLN A 217 13.09 -9.16 0.22
C GLN A 217 13.24 -10.67 -0.01
N SER A 218 13.58 -11.06 -1.23
CA SER A 218 13.89 -12.46 -1.54
C SER A 218 15.23 -12.92 -0.93
N CYS A 219 16.17 -11.98 -0.77
CA CYS A 219 17.48 -12.21 -0.14
C CYS A 219 17.96 -10.93 0.57
N PRO A 220 18.95 -11.04 1.48
CA PRO A 220 19.53 -9.90 2.17
C PRO A 220 20.05 -8.82 1.22
N PRO A 221 19.60 -7.55 1.36
CA PRO A 221 20.19 -6.42 0.63
C PRO A 221 21.65 -6.19 1.02
N ALA A 222 22.46 -5.62 0.10
CA ALA A 222 23.90 -5.45 0.29
C ALA A 222 24.29 -4.61 1.53
N VAL A 223 23.47 -3.62 1.92
CA VAL A 223 23.73 -2.78 3.10
C VAL A 223 23.14 -3.33 4.39
N ALA A 224 22.42 -4.46 4.35
CA ALA A 224 21.75 -5.02 5.51
C ALA A 224 22.68 -5.91 6.34
N ASP A 225 22.79 -5.62 7.63
CA ASP A 225 23.53 -6.43 8.62
C ASP A 225 22.54 -7.08 9.61
N PHE A 226 22.44 -8.40 9.53
CA PHE A 226 21.55 -9.22 10.37
C PHE A 226 22.26 -9.80 11.59
N SER A 227 23.56 -9.54 11.79
CA SER A 227 24.38 -10.18 12.84
C SER A 227 23.82 -9.99 14.26
N ARG A 228 23.09 -8.91 14.50
CA ARG A 228 22.48 -8.58 15.80
C ARG A 228 21.00 -8.96 15.91
N VAL A 229 20.40 -9.51 14.89
CA VAL A 229 19.00 -9.94 14.94
C VAL A 229 18.90 -11.19 15.84
N ARG A 230 18.09 -11.09 16.90
CA ARG A 230 17.93 -12.15 17.93
C ARG A 230 16.65 -12.96 17.76
N ASP A 231 15.62 -12.37 17.14
CA ASP A 231 14.34 -13.04 16.87
C ASP A 231 13.74 -12.49 15.57
N SER A 232 12.84 -13.26 14.95
CA SER A 232 12.15 -12.84 13.73
C SER A 232 10.75 -13.40 13.68
N PHE A 233 9.82 -12.62 13.09
CA PHE A 233 8.41 -12.98 12.93
C PHE A 233 7.97 -12.79 11.50
N SER A 234 7.44 -13.85 10.91
CA SER A 234 6.75 -13.80 9.62
C SER A 234 5.27 -13.48 9.86
N ILE A 235 4.77 -12.39 9.25
CA ILE A 235 3.42 -11.87 9.43
C ILE A 235 2.70 -11.87 8.08
N SER A 236 1.47 -12.40 8.05
CA SER A 236 0.66 -12.38 6.84
C SER A 236 0.14 -10.98 6.49
N ASP A 237 -0.20 -10.74 5.22
CA ASP A 237 -0.84 -9.50 4.78
C ASP A 237 -2.12 -9.20 5.56
N ALA A 238 -2.98 -10.22 5.72
CA ALA A 238 -4.24 -10.08 6.46
C ALA A 238 -4.02 -9.60 7.90
N GLU A 239 -3.03 -10.15 8.61
CA GLU A 239 -2.68 -9.73 9.96
C GLU A 239 -2.08 -8.32 9.96
N SER A 240 -1.20 -8.01 9.03
CA SER A 240 -0.59 -6.69 8.88
C SER A 240 -1.65 -5.60 8.68
N PHE A 241 -2.59 -5.82 7.77
CA PHE A 241 -3.64 -4.85 7.48
C PHE A 241 -4.65 -4.72 8.62
N ARG A 242 -5.04 -5.84 9.23
CA ARG A 242 -5.91 -5.84 10.41
C ARG A 242 -5.27 -5.06 11.55
N THR A 243 -3.99 -5.28 11.84
CA THR A 243 -3.27 -4.56 12.91
C THR A 243 -3.20 -3.06 12.61
N ALA A 244 -2.90 -2.64 11.38
CA ALA A 244 -2.88 -1.23 11.02
C ALA A 244 -4.25 -0.57 11.17
N ARG A 245 -5.34 -1.25 10.81
CA ARG A 245 -6.71 -0.78 11.01
C ARG A 245 -7.07 -0.67 12.49
N GLN A 246 -6.70 -1.66 13.30
CA GLN A 246 -6.91 -1.62 14.76
C GLN A 246 -6.14 -0.48 15.42
N ILE A 247 -4.93 -0.15 14.97
CA ILE A 247 -4.18 1.01 15.45
C ILE A 247 -4.90 2.32 15.14
N LEU A 248 -5.51 2.44 13.94
CA LEU A 248 -6.34 3.59 13.62
C LEU A 248 -7.58 3.67 14.54
N GLU A 249 -8.29 2.57 14.70
CA GLU A 249 -9.53 2.51 15.49
C GLU A 249 -9.32 2.79 16.99
N ARG A 250 -8.24 2.24 17.57
CA ARG A 250 -8.01 2.28 19.02
C ARG A 250 -7.06 3.37 19.48
N ALA A 251 -6.12 3.78 18.63
CA ALA A 251 -5.10 4.75 18.97
C ALA A 251 -5.13 6.02 18.11
N GLY A 252 -6.00 6.11 17.10
CA GLY A 252 -6.13 7.26 16.21
C GLY A 252 -4.93 7.46 15.28
N ILE A 253 -4.11 6.41 15.03
CA ILE A 253 -2.90 6.50 14.23
C ILE A 253 -3.13 5.87 12.86
N LEU A 254 -3.15 6.70 11.83
CA LEU A 254 -3.27 6.26 10.43
C LEU A 254 -1.92 5.76 9.93
N ALA A 255 -1.65 4.46 10.09
CA ALA A 255 -0.38 3.81 9.80
C ALA A 255 -0.36 3.11 8.43
N GLY A 256 0.78 3.01 7.77
CA GLY A 256 0.94 2.27 6.51
C GLY A 256 1.03 0.75 6.70
N SER A 257 1.07 0.00 5.60
CA SER A 257 1.02 -1.47 5.59
C SER A 257 2.19 -2.11 6.35
N SER A 258 3.42 -1.66 6.11
CA SER A 258 4.60 -2.15 6.84
C SER A 258 4.53 -1.88 8.34
N SER A 259 3.92 -0.76 8.74
CA SER A 259 3.73 -0.44 10.16
C SER A 259 2.84 -1.46 10.85
N GLY A 260 1.81 -1.96 10.16
CA GLY A 260 0.97 -3.06 10.65
C GLY A 260 1.78 -4.33 10.90
N THR A 261 2.65 -4.71 9.95
CA THR A 261 3.57 -5.84 10.10
C THR A 261 4.50 -5.68 11.31
N LEU A 262 5.11 -4.50 11.44
CA LEU A 262 6.02 -4.22 12.53
C LEU A 262 5.34 -4.26 13.90
N ILE A 263 4.15 -3.66 14.01
CA ILE A 263 3.38 -3.62 15.25
C ILE A 263 2.88 -5.02 15.62
N ALA A 264 2.38 -5.80 14.65
CA ALA A 264 1.99 -7.19 14.88
C ALA A 264 3.18 -8.04 15.39
N SER A 265 4.35 -7.88 14.78
CA SER A 265 5.59 -8.54 15.22
C SER A 265 5.98 -8.11 16.64
N ALA A 266 5.90 -6.81 16.94
CA ALA A 266 6.21 -6.26 18.26
C ALA A 266 5.25 -6.80 19.34
N LEU A 267 3.96 -6.89 19.04
CA LEU A 267 2.97 -7.49 19.95
C LEU A 267 3.31 -8.96 20.23
N ARG A 268 3.59 -9.75 19.18
CA ARG A 268 4.02 -11.15 19.33
C ARG A 268 5.32 -11.29 20.14
N TYR A 269 6.29 -10.39 19.91
CA TYR A 269 7.52 -10.35 20.69
C TYR A 269 7.23 -10.06 22.16
N CYS A 270 6.41 -9.06 22.45
CA CYS A 270 6.03 -8.68 23.81
C CYS A 270 5.32 -9.82 24.55
N GLN A 271 4.38 -10.50 23.92
CA GLN A 271 3.62 -11.61 24.50
C GLN A 271 4.48 -12.82 24.87
N LYS A 272 5.63 -13.00 24.22
CA LYS A 272 6.60 -14.06 24.55
C LYS A 272 7.46 -13.74 25.79
N GLN A 273 7.48 -12.48 26.24
CA GLN A 273 8.37 -12.08 27.32
C GLN A 273 7.83 -12.50 28.69
N THR A 274 8.70 -13.03 29.52
CA THR A 274 8.40 -13.47 30.89
C THR A 274 8.81 -12.43 31.96
N VAL A 275 9.49 -11.35 31.52
CA VAL A 275 9.89 -10.21 32.33
C VAL A 275 9.50 -8.91 31.64
N PRO A 276 9.25 -7.83 32.40
CA PRO A 276 8.98 -6.51 31.82
C PRO A 276 10.10 -6.07 30.88
N LYS A 277 9.73 -5.53 29.70
CA LYS A 277 10.66 -4.96 28.73
C LYS A 277 10.10 -3.69 28.10
N ARG A 278 11.00 -2.77 27.77
CA ARG A 278 10.70 -1.57 27.00
C ARG A 278 11.05 -1.81 25.53
N VAL A 279 10.03 -1.89 24.70
CA VAL A 279 10.13 -2.29 23.29
C VAL A 279 9.75 -1.12 22.39
N VAL A 280 10.54 -0.87 21.34
CA VAL A 280 10.28 0.17 20.35
C VAL A 280 9.98 -0.47 18.99
N THR A 281 8.97 0.05 18.29
CA THR A 281 8.76 -0.21 16.87
C THR A 281 8.35 1.08 16.15
N PHE A 282 8.01 0.99 14.86
CA PHE A 282 7.82 2.16 14.01
C PHE A 282 6.42 2.24 13.40
N VAL A 283 5.90 3.46 13.32
CA VAL A 283 4.95 3.84 12.27
C VAL A 283 5.76 4.37 11.10
N CYS A 284 6.15 3.47 10.19
CA CYS A 284 7.12 3.73 9.13
C CYS A 284 6.68 4.81 8.15
N ASP A 285 5.38 4.87 7.85
CA ASP A 285 4.77 5.84 6.96
C ASP A 285 3.29 6.06 7.27
N SER A 286 2.73 7.10 6.64
CA SER A 286 1.31 7.46 6.77
C SER A 286 0.41 6.53 5.98
N GLY A 287 -0.69 6.09 6.59
CA GLY A 287 -1.77 5.33 5.96
C GLY A 287 -2.53 6.11 4.87
N ALA A 288 -2.39 7.43 4.81
CA ALA A 288 -2.95 8.25 3.73
C ALA A 288 -2.45 7.81 2.33
N LYS A 289 -1.35 7.07 2.28
CA LYS A 289 -0.79 6.49 1.05
C LYS A 289 -1.42 5.14 0.66
N TYR A 290 -2.46 4.69 1.39
CA TYR A 290 -3.08 3.37 1.25
C TYR A 290 -4.61 3.42 1.38
N LEU A 291 -5.21 4.61 1.20
CA LEU A 291 -6.66 4.80 1.33
C LEU A 291 -7.44 4.00 0.28
N SER A 292 -6.90 3.85 -0.93
CA SER A 292 -7.47 3.02 -1.99
C SER A 292 -7.25 1.52 -1.79
N LYS A 293 -6.40 1.11 -0.84
CA LYS A 293 -6.02 -0.28 -0.58
C LYS A 293 -6.54 -0.75 0.79
N MET A 294 -5.67 -0.97 1.78
CA MET A 294 -6.01 -1.60 3.06
C MET A 294 -7.00 -0.83 3.92
N TYR A 295 -7.27 0.44 3.64
CA TYR A 295 -8.33 1.23 4.26
C TYR A 295 -9.61 1.28 3.43
N ASN A 296 -9.63 0.68 2.25
CA ASN A 296 -10.80 0.50 1.41
C ASN A 296 -11.38 -0.89 1.66
N GLU A 297 -12.59 -0.96 2.21
CA GLU A 297 -13.25 -2.23 2.54
C GLU A 297 -13.47 -3.11 1.30
N TYR A 298 -13.77 -2.49 0.15
CA TYR A 298 -13.97 -3.23 -1.10
C TYR A 298 -12.68 -3.88 -1.58
N TRP A 299 -11.57 -3.14 -1.51
CA TRP A 299 -10.26 -3.68 -1.82
C TRP A 299 -9.87 -4.83 -0.88
N MET A 300 -10.12 -4.68 0.42
CA MET A 300 -9.84 -5.74 1.40
C MET A 300 -10.64 -7.01 1.11
N ARG A 301 -11.91 -6.87 0.76
CA ARG A 301 -12.79 -7.99 0.35
C ARG A 301 -12.33 -8.60 -0.97
N ASP A 302 -12.05 -7.76 -1.99
CA ASP A 302 -11.58 -8.18 -3.30
C ASP A 302 -10.26 -8.98 -3.24
N GLN A 303 -9.35 -8.56 -2.36
CA GLN A 303 -8.09 -9.26 -2.13
C GLN A 303 -8.21 -10.49 -1.20
N GLY A 304 -9.35 -10.72 -0.57
CA GLY A 304 -9.57 -11.85 0.34
C GLY A 304 -8.97 -11.65 1.75
N TYR A 305 -8.68 -10.42 2.15
CA TYR A 305 -8.13 -10.11 3.48
C TYR A 305 -9.20 -9.91 4.56
N THR A 306 -10.46 -9.74 4.16
CA THR A 306 -11.61 -9.71 5.06
C THR A 306 -12.51 -10.90 4.74
N GLU A 307 -12.76 -11.74 5.73
CA GLU A 307 -13.68 -12.86 5.59
C GLU A 307 -15.11 -12.34 5.43
N ARG A 308 -15.84 -12.95 4.50
CA ARG A 308 -17.26 -12.76 4.30
C ARG A 308 -17.93 -14.13 4.36
N PRO A 309 -19.07 -14.29 5.04
CA PRO A 309 -19.82 -15.52 4.97
C PRO A 309 -20.16 -15.85 3.52
N GLN A 310 -19.63 -16.95 3.01
CA GLN A 310 -19.93 -17.39 1.64
C GLN A 310 -21.33 -18.02 1.63
N LYS A 311 -22.12 -17.66 0.64
CA LYS A 311 -23.45 -18.23 0.39
C LYS A 311 -23.42 -19.35 -0.63
N GLY A 312 -22.31 -19.51 -1.35
CA GLY A 312 -22.11 -20.53 -2.36
C GLY A 312 -22.83 -20.24 -3.68
N ASP A 313 -23.23 -19.00 -3.93
CA ASP A 313 -23.95 -18.58 -5.13
C ASP A 313 -23.45 -17.20 -5.64
N LEU A 314 -24.16 -16.58 -6.60
CA LEU A 314 -23.74 -15.34 -7.24
C LEU A 314 -23.68 -14.14 -6.27
N ARG A 315 -24.26 -14.23 -5.07
CA ARG A 315 -24.09 -13.21 -4.01
C ARG A 315 -22.63 -13.05 -3.58
N ASP A 316 -21.84 -14.11 -3.70
CA ASP A 316 -20.41 -14.07 -3.35
C ASP A 316 -19.57 -13.26 -4.35
N LEU A 317 -20.12 -12.97 -5.53
CA LEU A 317 -19.51 -12.15 -6.56
C LEU A 317 -19.89 -10.66 -6.45
N ILE A 318 -20.93 -10.33 -5.67
CA ILE A 318 -21.33 -8.93 -5.47
C ILE A 318 -20.29 -8.24 -4.58
N THR A 319 -19.47 -7.38 -5.15
CA THR A 319 -18.47 -6.62 -4.38
C THR A 319 -19.11 -5.54 -3.51
N ARG A 320 -20.16 -4.88 -4.01
CA ARG A 320 -20.91 -3.82 -3.31
C ARG A 320 -22.36 -4.23 -3.14
N ASN A 321 -22.78 -4.52 -1.91
CA ASN A 321 -24.17 -4.88 -1.62
C ASN A 321 -25.03 -3.63 -1.46
N TYR A 322 -26.23 -3.71 -1.99
CA TYR A 322 -27.23 -2.64 -1.85
C TYR A 322 -27.75 -2.49 -0.40
N ASP A 323 -28.06 -3.61 0.24
CA ASP A 323 -28.56 -3.62 1.63
C ASP A 323 -27.53 -3.09 2.64
N GLU A 324 -26.24 -3.17 2.32
CA GLU A 324 -25.15 -2.59 3.13
C GLU A 324 -24.93 -1.10 2.83
N GLY A 325 -25.76 -0.47 1.97
CA GLY A 325 -25.56 0.90 1.49
C GLY A 325 -24.29 1.11 0.66
N ALA A 326 -23.75 0.02 0.13
CA ALA A 326 -22.45 -0.01 -0.56
C ALA A 326 -22.56 0.34 -2.05
N VAL A 327 -23.73 0.15 -2.65
CA VAL A 327 -23.98 0.48 -4.06
C VAL A 327 -24.21 1.99 -4.18
N ILE A 328 -23.45 2.62 -5.05
CA ILE A 328 -23.72 4.01 -5.44
C ILE A 328 -24.90 4.01 -6.40
N THR A 329 -25.96 4.71 -6.09
CA THR A 329 -27.18 4.79 -6.88
C THR A 329 -27.58 6.23 -7.17
N VAL A 330 -28.47 6.43 -8.13
CA VAL A 330 -29.11 7.71 -8.42
C VAL A 330 -30.62 7.54 -8.52
N GLY A 331 -31.37 8.58 -8.20
CA GLY A 331 -32.80 8.63 -8.45
C GLY A 331 -33.10 9.08 -9.87
N PRO A 332 -34.26 8.69 -10.45
CA PRO A 332 -34.61 8.99 -11.83
C PRO A 332 -34.79 10.49 -12.11
N GLU A 333 -35.19 11.27 -11.11
CA GLU A 333 -35.38 12.72 -11.23
C GLU A 333 -34.12 13.55 -10.97
N GLN A 334 -33.02 12.91 -10.57
CA GLN A 334 -31.76 13.62 -10.37
C GLN A 334 -31.15 14.01 -11.73
N PRO A 335 -30.43 15.17 -11.79
CA PRO A 335 -29.79 15.59 -13.02
C PRO A 335 -28.72 14.60 -13.51
N LEU A 336 -28.53 14.47 -14.84
CA LEU A 336 -27.45 13.69 -15.44
C LEU A 336 -26.07 14.12 -14.92
N LEU A 337 -25.87 15.41 -14.65
CA LEU A 337 -24.64 15.92 -14.05
C LEU A 337 -24.35 15.26 -12.69
N SER A 338 -25.36 15.08 -11.84
CA SER A 338 -25.20 14.44 -10.52
C SER A 338 -24.83 12.98 -10.66
N ALA A 339 -25.38 12.26 -11.62
CA ALA A 339 -25.01 10.88 -11.91
C ALA A 339 -23.55 10.80 -12.37
N PHE A 340 -23.15 11.63 -13.32
CA PHE A 340 -21.77 11.71 -13.80
C PHE A 340 -20.78 12.04 -12.67
N GLN A 341 -21.09 13.02 -11.82
CA GLN A 341 -20.25 13.36 -10.67
C GLN A 341 -20.10 12.19 -9.70
N ARG A 342 -21.17 11.42 -9.42
CA ARG A 342 -21.09 10.22 -8.57
C ARG A 342 -20.23 9.14 -9.20
N MET A 343 -20.35 8.89 -10.52
CA MET A 343 -19.47 7.98 -11.25
C MET A 343 -18.00 8.38 -11.10
N ARG A 344 -17.69 9.67 -11.28
CA ARG A 344 -16.33 10.20 -11.14
C ARG A 344 -15.76 10.08 -9.72
N ILE A 345 -16.54 10.43 -8.69
CA ILE A 345 -16.08 10.35 -7.28
C ILE A 345 -15.85 8.91 -6.85
N ALA A 346 -16.70 7.99 -7.30
CA ALA A 346 -16.65 6.59 -6.92
C ALA A 346 -15.74 5.73 -7.81
N ASP A 347 -15.15 6.31 -8.86
CA ASP A 347 -14.34 5.62 -9.88
C ASP A 347 -15.07 4.41 -10.47
N ILE A 348 -16.31 4.66 -10.93
CA ILE A 348 -17.18 3.68 -11.56
C ILE A 348 -17.73 4.24 -12.88
N SER A 349 -17.96 3.37 -13.86
CA SER A 349 -18.44 3.76 -15.19
C SER A 349 -19.96 3.70 -15.34
N GLN A 350 -20.68 3.24 -14.32
CA GLN A 350 -22.12 3.04 -14.37
C GLN A 350 -22.76 3.09 -12.98
N VAL A 351 -24.03 3.50 -12.93
CA VAL A 351 -24.81 3.59 -11.68
C VAL A 351 -26.20 3.01 -11.89
N PRO A 352 -26.70 2.17 -10.96
CA PRO A 352 -28.11 1.79 -10.92
C PRO A 352 -28.98 3.01 -10.63
N VAL A 353 -30.12 3.08 -11.33
CA VAL A 353 -31.17 4.06 -11.07
C VAL A 353 -32.23 3.40 -10.20
N VAL A 354 -32.40 3.93 -8.99
CA VAL A 354 -33.29 3.33 -7.99
C VAL A 354 -34.42 4.29 -7.65
N GLU A 355 -35.65 3.76 -7.66
CA GLU A 355 -36.87 4.46 -7.24
C GLU A 355 -37.64 3.58 -6.25
N HIS A 356 -37.98 4.13 -5.09
CA HIS A 356 -38.70 3.41 -4.02
C HIS A 356 -38.09 2.06 -3.63
N GLY A 357 -36.75 1.96 -3.63
CA GLY A 357 -35.99 0.75 -3.28
C GLY A 357 -35.86 -0.28 -4.43
N ARG A 358 -36.42 -0.01 -5.60
CA ARG A 358 -36.35 -0.87 -6.79
C ARG A 358 -35.38 -0.31 -7.82
N CYS A 359 -34.56 -1.15 -8.40
CA CYS A 359 -33.73 -0.77 -9.54
C CYS A 359 -34.59 -0.72 -10.81
N ILE A 360 -34.77 0.47 -11.37
CA ILE A 360 -35.62 0.73 -12.55
C ILE A 360 -34.81 1.01 -13.82
N GLY A 361 -33.51 1.21 -13.71
CA GLY A 361 -32.61 1.52 -14.80
C GLY A 361 -31.15 1.39 -14.43
N VAL A 362 -30.31 1.48 -15.44
CA VAL A 362 -28.85 1.67 -15.31
C VAL A 362 -28.47 2.84 -16.21
N LEU A 363 -27.56 3.67 -15.75
CA LEU A 363 -26.97 4.75 -16.53
C LEU A 363 -25.46 4.56 -16.55
N ASP A 364 -24.85 4.58 -17.73
CA ASP A 364 -23.41 4.52 -17.90
C ASP A 364 -22.83 5.83 -18.48
N GLU A 365 -21.49 5.93 -18.54
CA GLU A 365 -20.80 7.10 -19.11
C GLU A 365 -21.14 7.32 -20.59
N SER A 366 -21.40 6.25 -21.35
CA SER A 366 -21.79 6.33 -22.77
C SER A 366 -23.19 6.91 -22.93
N ASP A 367 -24.13 6.51 -22.07
CA ASP A 367 -25.50 7.06 -22.06
C ASP A 367 -25.46 8.57 -21.78
N VAL A 368 -24.67 9.00 -20.81
CA VAL A 368 -24.49 10.44 -20.49
C VAL A 368 -23.87 11.17 -21.68
N LEU A 369 -22.80 10.61 -22.26
CA LEU A 369 -22.12 11.21 -23.40
C LEU A 369 -23.08 11.41 -24.60
N LEU A 370 -23.84 10.38 -24.95
CA LEU A 370 -24.82 10.44 -26.05
C LEU A 370 -25.94 11.43 -25.73
N ALA A 371 -26.42 11.48 -24.51
CA ALA A 371 -27.47 12.39 -24.09
C ALA A 371 -27.05 13.87 -24.22
N VAL A 372 -25.81 14.22 -23.87
CA VAL A 372 -25.34 15.63 -23.87
C VAL A 372 -24.67 16.04 -25.18
N HIS A 373 -24.46 15.11 -26.11
CA HIS A 373 -23.82 15.38 -27.40
C HIS A 373 -24.54 16.50 -28.17
N GLY A 374 -23.83 17.57 -28.49
CA GLY A 374 -24.34 18.73 -29.19
C GLY A 374 -25.25 19.68 -28.39
N ASN A 375 -25.53 19.37 -27.12
CA ASN A 375 -26.27 20.26 -26.22
C ASN A 375 -25.93 19.98 -24.75
N GLU A 376 -24.95 20.70 -24.23
CA GLU A 376 -24.46 20.55 -22.85
C GLU A 376 -25.50 20.95 -21.79
N ALA A 377 -26.51 21.77 -22.15
CA ALA A 377 -27.60 22.10 -21.22
C ALA A 377 -28.36 20.86 -20.74
N ARG A 378 -28.30 19.76 -21.47
CA ARG A 378 -28.92 18.48 -21.13
C ARG A 378 -28.30 17.80 -19.92
N PHE A 379 -27.14 18.21 -19.43
CA PHE A 379 -26.67 17.78 -18.13
C PHE A 379 -27.65 18.10 -16.98
N ARG A 380 -28.58 19.03 -17.18
CA ARG A 380 -29.62 19.38 -16.20
C ARG A 380 -30.86 18.53 -16.32
N GLU A 381 -31.00 17.75 -17.40
CA GLU A 381 -32.15 16.86 -17.61
C GLU A 381 -32.14 15.69 -16.59
N PRO A 382 -33.31 15.17 -16.22
CA PRO A 382 -33.44 14.03 -15.34
C PRO A 382 -32.75 12.77 -15.90
N VAL A 383 -32.14 11.97 -15.04
CA VAL A 383 -31.48 10.68 -15.35
C VAL A 383 -32.38 9.76 -16.17
N ARG A 384 -33.72 9.76 -15.92
CA ARG A 384 -34.69 8.95 -16.66
C ARG A 384 -34.70 9.18 -18.17
N THR A 385 -34.23 10.33 -18.64
CA THR A 385 -34.22 10.67 -20.07
C THR A 385 -33.13 9.94 -20.84
N ALA A 386 -32.09 9.45 -20.14
CA ALA A 386 -30.95 8.80 -20.77
C ALA A 386 -30.70 7.38 -20.25
N MET A 387 -31.26 6.99 -19.10
CA MET A 387 -31.03 5.66 -18.52
C MET A 387 -31.55 4.54 -19.44
N THR A 388 -30.84 3.42 -19.41
CA THR A 388 -31.32 2.16 -19.98
C THR A 388 -32.26 1.47 -19.00
N SER A 389 -33.53 1.22 -19.41
CA SER A 389 -34.54 0.47 -18.63
C SER A 389 -34.65 -1.01 -19.01
N LYS A 390 -33.97 -1.44 -20.09
CA LYS A 390 -33.85 -2.84 -20.47
C LYS A 390 -32.79 -3.54 -19.67
N LEU A 391 -33.12 -3.90 -18.44
CA LEU A 391 -32.18 -4.46 -17.47
C LEU A 391 -31.83 -5.92 -17.78
N GLN A 392 -30.58 -6.30 -17.56
CA GLN A 392 -30.15 -7.70 -17.55
C GLN A 392 -30.13 -8.17 -16.08
N THR A 393 -31.17 -8.89 -15.72
CA THR A 393 -31.34 -9.40 -14.35
C THR A 393 -30.92 -10.86 -14.24
N ILE A 394 -30.43 -11.24 -13.08
CA ILE A 394 -30.03 -12.61 -12.75
C ILE A 394 -30.41 -12.91 -11.29
N ALA A 395 -30.94 -14.10 -11.04
CA ALA A 395 -31.20 -14.53 -9.67
C ALA A 395 -29.89 -15.01 -9.00
N PRO A 396 -29.73 -14.87 -7.67
CA PRO A 396 -28.53 -15.33 -6.96
C PRO A 396 -28.19 -16.79 -7.20
N THR A 397 -29.20 -17.62 -7.38
CA THR A 397 -29.06 -19.09 -7.54
C THR A 397 -28.85 -19.54 -8.99
N GLU A 398 -28.83 -18.61 -9.94
CA GLU A 398 -28.52 -18.95 -11.33
C GLU A 398 -27.03 -19.30 -11.52
N SER A 399 -26.72 -19.93 -12.66
CA SER A 399 -25.39 -20.42 -12.94
C SER A 399 -24.42 -19.29 -13.33
N ILE A 400 -23.13 -19.53 -13.10
CA ILE A 400 -22.06 -18.63 -13.55
C ILE A 400 -22.02 -18.53 -15.09
N ASP A 401 -22.45 -19.59 -15.82
CA ASP A 401 -22.53 -19.57 -17.29
C ASP A 401 -23.55 -18.55 -17.77
N ARG A 402 -24.71 -18.45 -17.08
CA ARG A 402 -25.71 -17.42 -17.36
C ARG A 402 -25.16 -16.01 -17.10
N LEU A 403 -24.37 -15.83 -16.07
CA LEU A 403 -23.67 -14.59 -15.81
C LEU A 403 -22.70 -14.25 -16.95
N TYR A 404 -21.92 -15.22 -17.43
CA TYR A 404 -21.02 -15.04 -18.58
C TYR A 404 -21.76 -14.55 -19.83
N GLU A 405 -22.93 -15.11 -20.16
CA GLU A 405 -23.73 -14.68 -21.31
C GLU A 405 -24.13 -13.19 -21.25
N ILE A 406 -24.43 -12.68 -20.04
CA ILE A 406 -24.76 -11.27 -19.83
C ILE A 406 -23.52 -10.40 -20.01
N LEU A 407 -22.42 -10.79 -19.35
CA LEU A 407 -21.16 -10.01 -19.35
C LEU A 407 -20.48 -10.01 -20.73
N ASP A 408 -20.60 -11.11 -21.52
CA ASP A 408 -20.04 -11.21 -22.87
C ASP A 408 -20.65 -10.19 -23.83
N ARG A 409 -21.94 -9.87 -23.66
CA ARG A 409 -22.63 -8.84 -24.43
C ARG A 409 -22.26 -7.41 -24.04
N GLY A 410 -21.31 -7.21 -23.14
CA GLY A 410 -20.90 -5.87 -22.68
C GLY A 410 -21.81 -5.26 -21.62
N MET A 411 -22.76 -6.03 -21.10
CA MET A 411 -23.73 -5.55 -20.10
C MET A 411 -23.28 -5.91 -18.69
N VAL A 412 -23.95 -5.34 -17.69
CA VAL A 412 -23.80 -5.71 -16.27
C VAL A 412 -25.00 -6.55 -15.84
N ALA A 413 -24.77 -7.46 -14.91
CA ALA A 413 -25.83 -8.28 -14.35
C ALA A 413 -26.35 -7.65 -13.05
N LEU A 414 -27.64 -7.33 -13.02
CA LEU A 414 -28.32 -6.89 -11.80
C LEU A 414 -28.81 -8.11 -11.05
N VAL A 415 -28.32 -8.30 -9.84
CA VAL A 415 -28.71 -9.45 -9.01
C VAL A 415 -29.98 -9.10 -8.23
N LEU A 416 -31.04 -9.85 -8.51
CA LEU A 416 -32.34 -9.68 -7.86
C LEU A 416 -32.76 -10.95 -7.13
N GLU A 417 -33.20 -10.82 -5.88
CA GLU A 417 -33.88 -11.88 -5.15
C GLU A 417 -35.38 -11.55 -5.06
N GLY A 418 -36.17 -12.10 -5.99
CA GLY A 418 -37.53 -11.61 -6.24
C GLY A 418 -37.49 -10.18 -6.77
N GLU A 419 -38.11 -9.24 -6.04
CA GLU A 419 -38.08 -7.81 -6.39
C GLU A 419 -36.94 -7.04 -5.69
N ASN A 420 -36.22 -7.68 -4.78
CA ASN A 420 -35.17 -7.04 -3.99
C ASN A 420 -33.87 -6.94 -4.82
N PHE A 421 -33.39 -5.72 -5.00
CA PHE A 421 -32.10 -5.46 -5.65
C PHE A 421 -30.98 -5.69 -4.63
N LEU A 422 -30.10 -6.68 -4.90
CA LEU A 422 -28.96 -7.01 -4.03
C LEU A 422 -27.68 -6.28 -4.42
N GLY A 423 -27.54 -5.98 -5.71
CA GLY A 423 -26.34 -5.33 -6.25
C GLY A 423 -26.14 -5.69 -7.72
N LEU A 424 -25.01 -5.30 -8.26
CA LEU A 424 -24.63 -5.64 -9.64
C LEU A 424 -23.31 -6.39 -9.68
N ILE A 425 -23.17 -7.22 -10.71
CA ILE A 425 -21.92 -7.93 -11.01
C ILE A 425 -21.40 -7.43 -12.36
N THR A 426 -20.16 -6.99 -12.37
CA THR A 426 -19.42 -6.53 -13.54
C THR A 426 -18.39 -7.56 -13.98
N ARG A 427 -17.74 -7.34 -15.14
CA ARG A 427 -16.59 -8.14 -15.58
C ARG A 427 -15.45 -8.10 -14.56
N ALA A 428 -15.21 -6.95 -13.94
CA ALA A 428 -14.16 -6.79 -12.91
C ALA A 428 -14.44 -7.67 -11.69
N ASP A 429 -15.68 -7.72 -11.22
CA ASP A 429 -16.06 -8.56 -10.07
C ASP A 429 -15.84 -10.04 -10.37
N LEU A 430 -16.22 -10.50 -11.57
CA LEU A 430 -16.01 -11.90 -11.98
C LEU A 430 -14.51 -12.22 -12.13
N LEU A 431 -13.71 -11.34 -12.74
CA LEU A 431 -12.26 -11.54 -12.85
C LEU A 431 -11.60 -11.61 -11.47
N SER A 432 -11.99 -10.73 -10.55
CA SER A 432 -11.52 -10.75 -9.17
C SER A 432 -11.88 -12.05 -8.45
N TYR A 433 -13.09 -12.54 -8.63
CA TYR A 433 -13.52 -13.82 -8.08
C TYR A 433 -12.69 -15.00 -8.63
N LEU A 434 -12.48 -15.04 -9.95
CA LEU A 434 -11.68 -16.10 -10.58
C LEU A 434 -10.22 -16.06 -10.13
N ARG A 435 -9.63 -14.88 -10.02
CA ARG A 435 -8.27 -14.70 -9.52
C ARG A 435 -8.09 -15.28 -8.10
N ARG A 436 -9.06 -15.05 -7.21
CA ARG A 436 -9.03 -15.61 -5.84
C ARG A 436 -9.03 -17.14 -5.81
N LYS A 437 -9.58 -17.81 -6.83
CA LYS A 437 -9.55 -19.27 -6.94
C LYS A 437 -8.20 -19.84 -7.39
N LEU A 438 -7.29 -19.00 -7.89
CA LEU A 438 -5.94 -19.39 -8.30
C LEU A 438 -4.93 -19.28 -7.15
N ALA A 439 -5.26 -18.57 -6.07
CA ALA A 439 -4.43 -18.37 -4.89
C ALA A 439 -4.77 -19.41 -3.82
#